data_681f1c7d06b242c1a59c035bb1849e4d
#
_entry.id   681f1c7d06b242c1a59c035bb1849e4d
#
_cell.length_a   1.000
_cell.length_b   1.000
_cell.length_c   1.000
_cell.angle_alpha   90.00
_cell.angle_beta   90.00
_cell.angle_gamma   90.00
#
_symmetry.space_group_name_H-M   'P 1'
#
loop_
_entity.id
_entity.type
_entity.pdbx_description
1 polymer ?
#
loop_
_entity_poly.entity_id
_entity_poly.type
_entity_poly.pdbx_seq_one_letter_code
_entity_poly.pdbx_strand_id
1 'polypeptide(L)'
;MSSFIDPLDVFSVHQYNRSKANRLRIEGEYMNRRNLDIIINEYVRRFDVLNEIDGNDEGYKWRAETCFKQYWDIDAEDFPAMFKQAMKETSNLIDNATVQPIGGILLLLKHESEVEYVRECFRNLFSDDGGNLIKRQERIEEFAANINARLDRYVAGSWKYPQKINNVIYYLNLWKPEENYIFKSTEATAWAYCIEYEDDFGSGATFSLRKYYRMCDELLGELPNYPELMRLHQERAAREMQGYDDQLHILVYDIIYCAHAYDLYYGMQIEKVPAKERIKNAQLREAKEALQQQIIMKQQELLALSSDAIELPDLVGKQMRSKAYGIGTVVSCTGDILALDFSGVQKKFKYPGALTQGFLVYEDTALLESLKRAEEAAKQRARIEKEIEALQNRLASM
;
A
#
# COMPACT_ATOMS: atom_id res chain seq x y z
N MET A 1 -32.64 9.97 53.66
CA MET A 1 -33.28 10.05 52.34
C MET A 1 -32.24 9.57 51.33
N SER A 2 -32.37 8.29 50.97
CA SER A 2 -31.50 7.63 49.98
C SER A 2 -32.18 7.75 48.65
N SER A 3 -31.61 8.49 47.72
CA SER A 3 -32.10 8.58 46.33
C SER A 3 -31.68 7.33 45.55
N PHE A 4 -32.65 6.48 45.32
CA PHE A 4 -32.52 5.40 44.34
C PHE A 4 -32.40 6.00 42.93
N ILE A 5 -31.28 5.73 42.26
CA ILE A 5 -31.08 6.03 40.84
C ILE A 5 -31.76 4.89 40.08
N ASP A 6 -32.72 5.24 39.19
CA ASP A 6 -33.49 4.30 38.40
C ASP A 6 -32.55 3.58 37.42
N PRO A 7 -32.59 2.21 37.31
CA PRO A 7 -31.77 1.44 36.38
C PRO A 7 -31.97 1.83 34.89
N LEU A 8 -33.10 2.49 34.56
CA LEU A 8 -33.36 2.97 33.20
C LEU A 8 -32.52 4.18 32.78
N ASP A 9 -32.07 5.01 33.75
CA ASP A 9 -31.20 6.14 33.46
C ASP A 9 -29.76 5.74 33.13
N VAL A 10 -29.28 4.63 33.68
CA VAL A 10 -27.94 4.09 33.37
C VAL A 10 -27.90 3.52 31.95
N PHE A 11 -28.99 2.95 31.46
CA PHE A 11 -29.09 2.42 30.09
C PHE A 11 -29.11 3.53 29.02
N SER A 12 -29.79 4.65 29.31
CA SER A 12 -29.88 5.79 28.36
C SER A 12 -28.55 6.55 28.23
N VAL A 13 -27.82 6.68 29.33
CA VAL A 13 -26.48 7.31 29.32
C VAL A 13 -25.45 6.43 28.59
N HIS A 14 -25.56 5.09 28.71
CA HIS A 14 -24.70 4.16 27.98
C HIS A 14 -24.97 4.18 26.44
N GLN A 15 -26.24 4.24 26.02
CA GLN A 15 -26.59 4.38 24.60
C GLN A 15 -26.20 5.76 24.04
N TYR A 16 -26.35 6.82 24.81
CA TYR A 16 -25.97 8.18 24.40
C TYR A 16 -24.44 8.32 24.23
N ASN A 17 -23.66 7.72 25.14
CA ASN A 17 -22.19 7.71 25.03
C ASN A 17 -21.70 6.79 23.89
N ARG A 18 -22.39 5.66 23.60
CA ARG A 18 -22.10 4.81 22.42
C ARG A 18 -22.26 5.58 21.11
N SER A 19 -23.34 6.36 20.95
CA SER A 19 -23.57 7.14 19.73
C SER A 19 -22.56 8.30 19.56
N LYS A 20 -22.01 8.82 20.67
CA LYS A 20 -20.99 9.88 20.63
C LYS A 20 -19.57 9.34 20.37
N ALA A 21 -19.23 8.16 20.87
CA ALA A 21 -17.98 7.48 20.56
C ALA A 21 -17.89 7.10 19.07
N ASN A 22 -19.00 6.64 18.47
CA ASN A 22 -19.08 6.38 17.02
C ASN A 22 -19.07 7.66 16.14
N ARG A 23 -19.37 8.84 16.70
CA ARG A 23 -19.34 10.12 15.96
C ARG A 23 -17.95 10.78 15.90
N LEU A 24 -16.96 10.23 16.60
CA LEU A 24 -15.59 10.77 16.61
C LEU A 24 -14.64 10.00 15.68
N ARG A 25 -15.11 9.01 14.91
CA ARG A 25 -14.33 8.45 13.81
C ARG A 25 -14.22 9.50 12.71
N ILE A 26 -13.01 9.99 12.48
CA ILE A 26 -12.68 10.83 11.34
C ILE A 26 -12.87 9.96 10.09
N GLU A 27 -13.57 10.47 9.07
CA GLU A 27 -13.73 9.75 7.80
C GLU A 27 -12.35 9.38 7.25
N GLY A 28 -12.08 8.06 7.16
CA GLY A 28 -10.80 7.52 6.72
C GLY A 28 -10.01 6.74 7.78
N GLU A 29 -10.41 6.73 9.05
CA GLU A 29 -9.78 5.88 10.07
C GLU A 29 -10.40 4.47 10.04
N TYR A 30 -9.57 3.48 9.70
CA TYR A 30 -9.97 2.06 9.63
C TYR A 30 -9.66 1.28 10.91
N MET A 31 -9.05 1.93 11.89
CA MET A 31 -8.74 1.38 13.23
C MET A 31 -9.40 2.19 14.33
N ASN A 32 -9.81 1.52 15.40
CA ASN A 32 -10.25 2.21 16.60
C ASN A 32 -9.03 2.80 17.34
N ARG A 33 -8.84 4.13 17.22
CA ARG A 33 -7.69 4.84 17.78
C ARG A 33 -7.59 4.68 19.31
N ARG A 34 -8.71 4.70 20.03
CA ARG A 34 -8.71 4.50 21.48
C ARG A 34 -8.16 3.12 21.86
N ASN A 35 -8.55 2.09 21.12
CA ASN A 35 -8.07 0.74 21.36
C ASN A 35 -6.58 0.63 21.05
N LEU A 36 -6.14 1.26 19.95
CA LEU A 36 -4.73 1.36 19.58
C LEU A 36 -3.92 2.03 20.71
N ASP A 37 -4.37 3.18 21.19
CA ASP A 37 -3.71 3.92 22.29
C ASP A 37 -3.55 3.05 23.54
N ILE A 38 -4.58 2.28 23.92
CA ILE A 38 -4.52 1.39 25.08
C ILE A 38 -3.45 0.32 24.89
N ILE A 39 -3.43 -0.34 23.72
CA ILE A 39 -2.48 -1.42 23.44
C ILE A 39 -1.05 -0.88 23.38
N ILE A 40 -0.82 0.21 22.68
CA ILE A 40 0.53 0.80 22.56
C ILE A 40 1.04 1.28 23.94
N ASN A 41 0.21 1.94 24.72
CA ASN A 41 0.60 2.35 26.07
C ASN A 41 0.92 1.15 26.97
N GLU A 42 0.17 0.05 26.85
CA GLU A 42 0.45 -1.16 27.62
C GLU A 42 1.72 -1.87 27.11
N TYR A 43 1.99 -1.85 25.80
CA TYR A 43 3.26 -2.33 25.23
C TYR A 43 4.44 -1.52 25.79
N VAL A 44 4.35 -0.19 25.78
CA VAL A 44 5.37 0.71 26.33
C VAL A 44 5.59 0.45 27.83
N ARG A 45 4.51 0.31 28.59
CA ARG A 45 4.58 0.03 30.03
C ARG A 45 5.28 -1.29 30.36
N ARG A 46 5.13 -2.29 29.50
CA ARG A 46 5.75 -3.63 29.67
C ARG A 46 7.03 -3.80 28.89
N PHE A 47 7.54 -2.78 28.23
CA PHE A 47 8.62 -2.88 27.25
C PHE A 47 9.85 -3.64 27.79
N ASP A 48 10.29 -3.33 29.01
CA ASP A 48 11.44 -3.99 29.62
C ASP A 48 11.19 -5.48 29.85
N VAL A 49 10.01 -5.85 30.36
CA VAL A 49 9.64 -7.27 30.59
C VAL A 49 9.52 -8.07 29.29
N LEU A 50 9.01 -7.43 28.23
CA LEU A 50 8.86 -8.04 26.89
C LEU A 50 10.21 -8.25 26.19
N ASN A 51 11.24 -7.48 26.57
CA ASN A 51 12.54 -7.48 25.95
C ASN A 51 13.67 -7.96 26.89
N GLU A 52 13.33 -8.60 27.99
CA GLU A 52 14.28 -9.16 28.93
C GLU A 52 14.82 -10.50 28.40
N ILE A 53 16.14 -10.61 28.22
CA ILE A 53 16.80 -11.79 27.62
C ILE A 53 16.49 -13.08 28.42
N ASP A 54 16.46 -12.99 29.74
CA ASP A 54 16.12 -14.13 30.61
C ASP A 54 14.59 -14.29 30.82
N GLY A 55 13.80 -13.45 30.18
CA GLY A 55 12.35 -13.42 30.24
C GLY A 55 11.67 -13.80 28.93
N ASN A 56 10.92 -12.85 28.36
CA ASN A 56 10.17 -13.09 27.11
C ASN A 56 11.03 -12.94 25.85
N ASP A 57 12.11 -12.17 25.92
CA ASP A 57 13.15 -12.03 24.89
C ASP A 57 12.63 -11.76 23.45
N GLU A 58 11.70 -10.85 23.30
CA GLU A 58 11.13 -10.53 21.98
C GLU A 58 12.15 -9.91 21.00
N GLY A 59 13.33 -9.50 21.47
CA GLY A 59 14.48 -9.07 20.66
C GLY A 59 15.01 -10.10 19.66
N TYR A 60 14.67 -11.39 19.84
CA TYR A 60 15.09 -12.46 18.91
C TYR A 60 14.68 -12.21 17.44
N LYS A 61 13.61 -11.45 17.19
CA LYS A 61 13.12 -11.12 15.83
C LYS A 61 14.16 -10.35 15.03
N TRP A 62 14.78 -9.38 15.66
CA TRP A 62 15.84 -8.56 15.04
C TRP A 62 17.17 -9.30 14.93
N ARG A 63 17.49 -10.13 15.93
CA ARG A 63 18.70 -11.00 15.85
C ARG A 63 18.59 -12.01 14.70
N ALA A 64 17.41 -12.56 14.48
CA ALA A 64 17.15 -13.48 13.37
C ALA A 64 17.40 -12.81 12.01
N GLU A 65 16.92 -11.59 11.82
CA GLU A 65 17.13 -10.80 10.60
C GLU A 65 18.60 -10.44 10.42
N THR A 66 19.27 -9.98 11.48
CA THR A 66 20.71 -9.70 11.46
C THR A 66 21.52 -10.93 11.08
N CYS A 67 21.19 -12.09 11.68
CA CYS A 67 21.84 -13.36 11.35
C CYS A 67 21.64 -13.74 9.89
N PHE A 68 20.41 -13.65 9.40
CA PHE A 68 20.11 -13.94 8.01
C PHE A 68 20.91 -13.03 7.06
N LYS A 69 20.87 -11.73 7.22
CA LYS A 69 21.61 -10.77 6.37
C LYS A 69 23.13 -10.99 6.40
N GLN A 70 23.66 -11.40 7.55
CA GLN A 70 25.09 -11.68 7.69
C GLN A 70 25.56 -12.87 6.88
N TYR A 71 24.75 -13.94 6.78
CA TYR A 71 25.16 -15.21 6.23
C TYR A 71 24.50 -15.61 4.92
N TRP A 72 23.39 -14.94 4.54
CA TRP A 72 22.69 -15.30 3.32
C TRP A 72 23.48 -14.89 2.07
N ASP A 73 23.80 -15.90 1.27
CA ASP A 73 24.39 -15.76 -0.06
C ASP A 73 23.77 -16.80 -0.99
N ILE A 74 22.91 -16.35 -1.90
CA ILE A 74 22.18 -17.22 -2.84
C ILE A 74 23.13 -17.96 -3.79
N ASP A 75 24.34 -17.41 -4.02
CA ASP A 75 25.34 -17.96 -4.92
C ASP A 75 26.45 -18.74 -4.20
N ALA A 76 26.29 -18.96 -2.87
CA ALA A 76 27.25 -19.72 -2.09
C ALA A 76 27.53 -21.10 -2.71
N GLU A 77 28.80 -21.49 -2.78
CA GLU A 77 29.24 -22.81 -3.29
C GLU A 77 28.61 -23.93 -2.45
N ASP A 78 28.70 -23.85 -1.14
CA ASP A 78 28.02 -24.75 -0.20
C ASP A 78 26.71 -24.12 0.27
N PHE A 79 25.69 -24.15 -0.60
CA PHE A 79 24.36 -23.62 -0.30
C PHE A 79 23.70 -24.26 0.93
N PRO A 80 23.76 -25.59 1.15
CA PRO A 80 23.26 -26.23 2.36
C PRO A 80 23.86 -25.70 3.66
N ALA A 81 25.19 -25.54 3.73
CA ALA A 81 25.86 -25.00 4.91
C ALA A 81 25.51 -23.52 5.13
N MET A 82 25.50 -22.72 4.07
CA MET A 82 25.07 -21.31 4.08
C MET A 82 23.63 -21.19 4.61
N PHE A 83 22.68 -21.93 4.03
CA PHE A 83 21.28 -21.90 4.46
C PHE A 83 21.12 -22.25 5.95
N LYS A 84 21.76 -23.32 6.41
CA LYS A 84 21.74 -23.70 7.82
C LYS A 84 22.25 -22.59 8.73
N GLN A 85 23.30 -21.89 8.33
CA GLN A 85 23.89 -20.80 9.11
C GLN A 85 23.01 -19.56 9.11
N ALA A 86 22.47 -19.18 7.95
CA ALA A 86 21.58 -18.02 7.82
C ALA A 86 20.28 -18.18 8.61
N MET A 87 19.76 -19.43 8.71
CA MET A 87 18.52 -19.74 9.42
C MET A 87 18.71 -20.08 10.91
N LYS A 88 19.91 -19.97 11.45
CA LYS A 88 20.24 -20.43 12.81
C LYS A 88 19.38 -19.77 13.90
N GLU A 89 19.10 -18.48 13.79
CA GLU A 89 18.36 -17.69 14.78
C GLU A 89 16.85 -17.56 14.47
N THR A 90 16.34 -18.26 13.44
CA THR A 90 14.96 -18.07 12.94
C THR A 90 13.96 -19.08 13.49
N SER A 91 14.38 -20.09 14.24
CA SER A 91 13.54 -21.19 14.68
C SER A 91 12.31 -20.75 15.49
N ASN A 92 12.44 -19.75 16.37
CA ASN A 92 11.33 -19.26 17.17
C ASN A 92 10.23 -18.56 16.34
N LEU A 93 10.57 -18.11 15.14
CA LEU A 93 9.64 -17.43 14.24
C LEU A 93 9.00 -18.37 13.24
N ILE A 94 9.78 -19.28 12.67
CA ILE A 94 9.36 -20.13 11.54
C ILE A 94 8.96 -21.51 12.03
N ASP A 95 9.81 -22.16 12.81
CA ASP A 95 9.58 -23.51 13.32
C ASP A 95 8.77 -23.46 14.63
N ASN A 96 8.02 -24.52 14.86
CA ASN A 96 7.37 -24.79 16.14
C ASN A 96 7.39 -26.29 16.44
N ALA A 97 6.81 -26.72 17.56
CA ALA A 97 6.81 -28.11 17.99
C ALA A 97 6.16 -29.09 16.98
N THR A 98 5.22 -28.60 16.19
CA THR A 98 4.41 -29.41 15.25
C THR A 98 4.74 -29.18 13.78
N VAL A 99 5.22 -28.00 13.41
CA VAL A 99 5.50 -27.62 12.02
C VAL A 99 6.91 -27.03 11.94
N GLN A 100 7.77 -27.65 11.12
CA GLN A 100 9.19 -27.32 11.02
C GLN A 100 9.60 -27.06 9.57
N PRO A 101 9.14 -25.96 8.95
CA PRO A 101 9.41 -25.65 7.54
C PRO A 101 10.89 -25.49 7.22
N ILE A 102 11.72 -24.97 8.14
CA ILE A 102 13.19 -24.93 7.99
C ILE A 102 13.75 -26.35 7.94
N GLY A 103 13.29 -27.21 8.85
CA GLY A 103 13.66 -28.63 8.86
C GLY A 103 13.34 -29.33 7.55
N GLY A 104 12.23 -28.99 6.92
CA GLY A 104 11.85 -29.50 5.59
C GLY A 104 12.82 -29.09 4.50
N ILE A 105 13.22 -27.82 4.43
CA ILE A 105 14.22 -27.36 3.47
C ILE A 105 15.57 -28.03 3.74
N LEU A 106 16.01 -28.08 5.01
CA LEU A 106 17.24 -28.79 5.38
C LEU A 106 17.21 -30.28 5.03
N LEU A 107 16.02 -30.92 5.04
CA LEU A 107 15.86 -32.31 4.59
C LEU A 107 16.14 -32.44 3.10
N LEU A 108 15.54 -31.55 2.27
CA LEU A 108 15.79 -31.53 0.82
C LEU A 108 17.26 -31.28 0.52
N LEU A 109 17.89 -30.34 1.22
CA LEU A 109 19.29 -29.96 1.01
C LEU A 109 20.31 -31.07 1.37
N LYS A 110 19.90 -32.21 2.01
CA LYS A 110 20.71 -33.39 2.17
C LYS A 110 20.87 -34.20 0.87
N HIS A 111 20.03 -33.95 -0.11
CA HIS A 111 20.04 -34.58 -1.43
C HIS A 111 20.66 -33.67 -2.46
N GLU A 112 21.83 -34.03 -2.98
CA GLU A 112 22.56 -33.18 -3.96
C GLU A 112 21.69 -32.80 -5.15
N SER A 113 20.84 -33.70 -5.63
CA SER A 113 19.92 -33.46 -6.75
C SER A 113 18.84 -32.40 -6.46
N GLU A 114 18.58 -32.02 -5.21
CA GLU A 114 17.56 -31.05 -4.82
C GLU A 114 18.18 -29.67 -4.48
N VAL A 115 19.49 -29.58 -4.28
CA VAL A 115 20.16 -28.34 -3.84
C VAL A 115 19.88 -27.20 -4.80
N GLU A 116 20.13 -27.40 -6.10
CA GLU A 116 19.93 -26.35 -7.10
C GLU A 116 18.43 -26.02 -7.29
N TYR A 117 17.57 -27.01 -7.21
CA TYR A 117 16.12 -26.77 -7.27
C TYR A 117 15.64 -25.86 -6.12
N VAL A 118 16.08 -26.12 -4.88
CA VAL A 118 15.74 -25.29 -3.73
C VAL A 118 16.31 -23.88 -3.90
N ARG A 119 17.56 -23.77 -4.37
CA ARG A 119 18.20 -22.49 -4.68
C ARG A 119 17.37 -21.68 -5.68
N GLU A 120 16.93 -22.29 -6.79
CA GLU A 120 16.10 -21.62 -7.80
C GLU A 120 14.73 -21.22 -7.25
N CYS A 121 14.12 -22.00 -6.36
CA CYS A 121 12.89 -21.58 -5.67
C CYS A 121 13.12 -20.29 -4.87
N PHE A 122 14.24 -20.14 -4.17
CA PHE A 122 14.57 -18.92 -3.45
C PHE A 122 14.90 -17.75 -4.40
N ARG A 123 15.60 -17.98 -5.52
CA ARG A 123 15.83 -16.94 -6.54
C ARG A 123 14.53 -16.40 -7.08
N ASN A 124 13.57 -17.28 -7.41
CA ASN A 124 12.25 -16.86 -7.85
C ASN A 124 11.50 -16.10 -6.76
N LEU A 125 11.47 -16.60 -5.53
CA LEU A 125 10.81 -15.96 -4.40
C LEU A 125 11.35 -14.54 -4.16
N PHE A 126 12.67 -14.35 -4.23
CA PHE A 126 13.37 -13.11 -3.97
C PHE A 126 13.54 -12.22 -5.20
N SER A 127 12.96 -12.60 -6.33
CA SER A 127 13.01 -11.75 -7.53
C SER A 127 12.24 -10.43 -7.33
N ASP A 128 12.65 -9.40 -8.05
CA ASP A 128 11.99 -8.09 -7.99
C ASP A 128 10.58 -8.16 -8.60
N ASP A 129 9.61 -7.55 -7.93
CA ASP A 129 8.22 -7.43 -8.38
C ASP A 129 7.80 -6.00 -8.66
N GLY A 130 8.72 -5.04 -8.50
CA GLY A 130 8.41 -3.61 -8.63
C GLY A 130 7.36 -3.13 -7.62
N GLY A 131 7.26 -3.76 -6.45
CA GLY A 131 6.26 -3.45 -5.41
C GLY A 131 4.86 -4.04 -5.69
N ASN A 132 4.72 -4.94 -6.66
CA ASN A 132 3.44 -5.55 -6.99
C ASN A 132 3.09 -6.70 -6.04
N LEU A 133 2.30 -6.41 -5.01
CA LEU A 133 1.92 -7.37 -3.96
C LEU A 133 1.07 -8.55 -4.47
N ILE A 134 0.41 -8.44 -5.62
CA ILE A 134 -0.31 -9.58 -6.24
C ILE A 134 0.71 -10.57 -6.78
N LYS A 135 1.68 -10.10 -7.57
CA LYS A 135 2.77 -10.96 -8.07
C LYS A 135 3.60 -11.56 -6.91
N ARG A 136 3.80 -10.78 -5.85
CA ARG A 136 4.49 -11.27 -4.63
C ARG A 136 3.73 -12.42 -3.99
N GLN A 137 2.42 -12.30 -3.85
CA GLN A 137 1.57 -13.37 -3.32
C GLN A 137 1.60 -14.62 -4.19
N GLU A 138 1.52 -14.48 -5.51
CA GLU A 138 1.63 -15.60 -6.47
C GLU A 138 2.96 -16.37 -6.27
N ARG A 139 4.09 -15.67 -6.12
CA ARG A 139 5.40 -16.30 -5.86
C ARG A 139 5.48 -16.99 -4.51
N ILE A 140 4.85 -16.43 -3.46
CA ILE A 140 4.74 -17.06 -2.14
C ILE A 140 4.01 -18.40 -2.25
N GLU A 141 2.89 -18.41 -2.96
CA GLU A 141 2.09 -19.62 -3.17
C GLU A 141 2.83 -20.66 -4.03
N GLU A 142 3.49 -20.22 -5.08
CA GLU A 142 4.32 -21.05 -5.96
C GLU A 142 5.49 -21.66 -5.19
N PHE A 143 6.23 -20.90 -4.40
CA PHE A 143 7.33 -21.41 -3.55
C PHE A 143 6.82 -22.50 -2.62
N ALA A 144 5.72 -22.24 -1.89
CA ALA A 144 5.14 -23.21 -0.98
C ALA A 144 4.73 -24.50 -1.71
N ALA A 145 4.07 -24.40 -2.86
CA ALA A 145 3.65 -25.54 -3.67
C ALA A 145 4.86 -26.34 -4.18
N ASN A 146 5.88 -25.66 -4.71
CA ASN A 146 7.08 -26.30 -5.29
C ASN A 146 7.89 -27.06 -4.25
N ILE A 147 8.16 -26.45 -3.10
CA ILE A 147 8.90 -27.10 -2.01
C ILE A 147 8.11 -28.28 -1.43
N ASN A 148 6.81 -28.11 -1.20
CA ASN A 148 5.96 -29.19 -0.66
C ASN A 148 5.90 -30.38 -1.61
N ALA A 149 5.76 -30.15 -2.93
CA ALA A 149 5.78 -31.24 -3.93
C ALA A 149 7.12 -32.03 -3.95
N ARG A 150 8.24 -31.37 -3.62
CA ARG A 150 9.53 -32.05 -3.46
C ARG A 150 9.60 -32.84 -2.15
N LEU A 151 9.13 -32.26 -1.04
CA LEU A 151 9.09 -32.93 0.26
C LEU A 151 8.28 -34.23 0.22
N ASP A 152 7.17 -34.26 -0.52
CA ASP A 152 6.29 -35.43 -0.67
C ASP A 152 7.03 -36.66 -1.28
N ARG A 153 8.15 -36.43 -1.97
CA ARG A 153 8.98 -37.53 -2.52
C ARG A 153 9.83 -38.23 -1.48
N TYR A 154 10.16 -37.53 -0.38
CA TYR A 154 11.10 -37.99 0.63
C TYR A 154 10.44 -38.33 1.96
N VAL A 155 9.28 -37.77 2.25
CA VAL A 155 8.57 -37.94 3.52
C VAL A 155 7.11 -38.26 3.29
N ALA A 156 6.68 -39.44 3.59
CA ALA A 156 5.26 -39.80 3.59
C ALA A 156 4.53 -39.03 4.68
N GLY A 157 3.48 -38.30 4.29
CA GLY A 157 2.70 -37.49 5.23
C GLY A 157 3.49 -36.32 5.82
N SER A 158 4.09 -35.50 4.97
CA SER A 158 4.99 -34.34 5.27
C SER A 158 4.39 -33.23 6.13
N TRP A 159 3.36 -33.50 6.90
CA TRP A 159 2.64 -32.51 7.70
C TRP A 159 3.51 -31.74 8.71
N LYS A 160 4.67 -32.26 9.07
CA LYS A 160 5.64 -31.59 9.96
C LYS A 160 6.55 -30.58 9.27
N TYR A 161 6.67 -30.67 7.96
CA TYR A 161 7.61 -29.87 7.18
C TYR A 161 6.96 -28.92 6.15
N PRO A 162 5.62 -28.84 6.05
CA PRO A 162 5.01 -28.09 4.95
C PRO A 162 5.36 -26.61 5.01
N GLN A 163 5.71 -26.06 3.86
CA GLN A 163 5.75 -24.64 3.66
C GLN A 163 4.32 -24.11 3.61
N LYS A 164 4.02 -23.06 4.34
CA LYS A 164 2.75 -22.34 4.36
C LYS A 164 2.99 -20.88 4.04
N ILE A 165 1.98 -20.18 3.61
CA ILE A 165 2.06 -18.75 3.26
C ILE A 165 2.79 -17.94 4.34
N ASN A 166 2.47 -18.10 5.60
CA ASN A 166 3.10 -17.38 6.71
C ASN A 166 4.61 -17.63 6.82
N ASN A 167 5.08 -18.87 6.63
CA ASN A 167 6.52 -19.17 6.66
C ASN A 167 7.25 -18.51 5.49
N VAL A 168 6.65 -18.56 4.30
CA VAL A 168 7.24 -17.99 3.08
C VAL A 168 7.30 -16.46 3.14
N ILE A 169 6.25 -15.82 3.67
CA ILE A 169 6.26 -14.37 3.92
C ILE A 169 7.42 -14.00 4.86
N TYR A 170 7.72 -14.85 5.84
CA TYR A 170 8.83 -14.58 6.73
C TYR A 170 10.19 -14.65 6.04
N TYR A 171 10.41 -15.56 5.07
CA TYR A 171 11.63 -15.54 4.26
C TYR A 171 11.80 -14.23 3.50
N LEU A 172 10.70 -13.66 2.98
CA LEU A 172 10.71 -12.34 2.34
C LEU A 172 11.06 -11.21 3.31
N ASN A 173 10.55 -11.26 4.53
CA ASN A 173 10.91 -10.28 5.57
C ASN A 173 12.40 -10.39 5.94
N LEU A 174 12.95 -11.58 6.10
CA LEU A 174 14.38 -11.77 6.35
C LEU A 174 15.24 -11.21 5.22
N TRP A 175 14.80 -11.37 3.97
CA TRP A 175 15.53 -10.90 2.79
C TRP A 175 15.45 -9.39 2.61
N LYS A 176 14.24 -8.80 2.72
CA LYS A 176 13.98 -7.36 2.61
C LYS A 176 12.95 -6.93 3.66
N PRO A 177 13.36 -6.74 4.91
CA PRO A 177 12.44 -6.29 5.96
C PRO A 177 11.82 -4.93 5.66
N GLU A 178 12.51 -4.06 4.92
CA GLU A 178 12.04 -2.76 4.50
C GLU A 178 10.86 -2.79 3.50
N GLU A 179 10.60 -3.94 2.88
CA GLU A 179 9.51 -4.13 1.91
C GLU A 179 8.44 -5.12 2.40
N ASN A 180 8.71 -5.86 3.48
CA ASN A 180 7.87 -6.98 3.88
C ASN A 180 7.58 -6.99 5.37
N TYR A 181 6.32 -7.24 5.73
CA TYR A 181 5.90 -7.51 7.10
C TYR A 181 5.90 -9.00 7.37
N ILE A 182 6.12 -9.38 8.63
CA ILE A 182 5.93 -10.76 9.10
C ILE A 182 4.44 -11.02 9.29
N PHE A 183 3.97 -12.21 8.91
CA PHE A 183 2.57 -12.61 9.04
C PHE A 183 2.42 -13.89 9.86
N LYS A 184 1.62 -13.81 10.92
CA LYS A 184 1.06 -14.97 11.63
C LYS A 184 -0.44 -14.79 11.75
N SER A 185 -1.21 -15.75 11.24
CA SER A 185 -2.65 -15.65 11.07
C SER A 185 -3.41 -15.41 12.38
N THR A 186 -3.03 -16.10 13.44
CA THR A 186 -3.68 -15.99 14.76
C THR A 186 -3.50 -14.60 15.33
N GLU A 187 -2.27 -14.11 15.35
CA GLU A 187 -1.89 -12.83 15.92
C GLU A 187 -2.47 -11.67 15.10
N ALA A 188 -2.37 -11.75 13.78
CA ALA A 188 -2.94 -10.75 12.89
C ALA A 188 -4.47 -10.67 12.99
N THR A 189 -5.17 -11.81 13.13
CA THR A 189 -6.63 -11.84 13.31
C THR A 189 -7.02 -11.29 14.68
N ALA A 190 -6.29 -11.65 15.74
CA ALA A 190 -6.52 -11.12 17.08
C ALA A 190 -6.29 -9.59 17.12
N TRP A 191 -5.22 -9.12 16.49
CA TRP A 191 -4.93 -7.70 16.34
C TRP A 191 -6.08 -6.96 15.65
N ALA A 192 -6.47 -7.42 14.45
CA ALA A 192 -7.57 -6.81 13.69
C ALA A 192 -8.87 -6.74 14.51
N TYR A 193 -9.15 -7.77 15.32
CA TYR A 193 -10.27 -7.76 16.24
C TYR A 193 -10.11 -6.71 17.36
N CYS A 194 -8.94 -6.64 17.99
CA CYS A 194 -8.70 -5.72 19.11
C CYS A 194 -8.77 -4.25 18.72
N ILE A 195 -8.29 -3.90 17.52
CA ILE A 195 -8.35 -2.53 16.99
C ILE A 195 -9.65 -2.24 16.22
N GLU A 196 -10.62 -3.18 16.23
CA GLU A 196 -11.87 -3.07 15.49
C GLU A 196 -11.65 -2.71 14.01
N TYR A 197 -10.69 -3.41 13.38
CA TYR A 197 -10.30 -3.14 11.99
C TYR A 197 -11.46 -3.37 11.02
N GLU A 198 -11.75 -2.41 10.17
CA GLU A 198 -12.95 -2.41 9.33
C GLU A 198 -12.79 -3.22 8.03
N ASP A 199 -11.55 -3.51 7.60
CA ASP A 199 -11.27 -4.32 6.42
C ASP A 199 -11.05 -5.80 6.80
N ASP A 200 -11.01 -6.68 5.80
CA ASP A 200 -10.79 -8.12 5.98
C ASP A 200 -9.70 -8.59 5.01
N PHE A 201 -8.57 -9.02 5.55
CA PHE A 201 -7.48 -9.59 4.74
C PHE A 201 -7.67 -11.09 4.46
N GLY A 202 -8.76 -11.68 4.91
CA GLY A 202 -9.08 -13.08 4.68
C GLY A 202 -8.22 -14.06 5.47
N SER A 203 -8.39 -15.36 5.16
CA SER A 203 -7.61 -16.45 5.76
C SER A 203 -7.57 -17.66 4.83
N GLY A 204 -6.55 -18.50 4.95
CA GLY A 204 -6.40 -19.67 4.07
C GLY A 204 -6.43 -19.28 2.58
N ALA A 205 -7.35 -19.87 1.81
CA ALA A 205 -7.50 -19.60 0.38
C ALA A 205 -8.01 -18.19 0.05
N THR A 206 -8.56 -17.47 1.02
CA THR A 206 -9.04 -16.08 0.82
C THR A 206 -8.06 -15.03 1.33
N PHE A 207 -6.90 -15.44 1.82
CA PHE A 207 -5.89 -14.51 2.31
C PHE A 207 -5.41 -13.57 1.21
N SER A 208 -5.28 -12.29 1.55
CA SER A 208 -4.76 -11.24 0.67
C SER A 208 -3.58 -10.53 1.34
N LEU A 209 -2.37 -10.76 0.78
CA LEU A 209 -1.15 -10.09 1.23
C LEU A 209 -1.29 -8.57 1.18
N ARG A 210 -1.87 -8.05 0.11
CA ARG A 210 -2.09 -6.60 -0.08
C ARG A 210 -2.95 -6.01 1.04
N LYS A 211 -4.04 -6.68 1.43
CA LYS A 211 -4.92 -6.21 2.50
C LYS A 211 -4.26 -6.29 3.88
N TYR A 212 -3.48 -7.36 4.11
CA TYR A 212 -2.71 -7.49 5.35
C TYR A 212 -1.64 -6.40 5.45
N TYR A 213 -0.86 -6.17 4.39
CA TYR A 213 0.17 -5.12 4.37
C TYR A 213 -0.45 -3.74 4.58
N ARG A 214 -1.61 -3.47 3.99
CA ARG A 214 -2.35 -2.23 4.26
C ARG A 214 -2.65 -2.02 5.74
N MET A 215 -3.11 -3.05 6.46
CA MET A 215 -3.34 -2.95 7.90
C MET A 215 -2.03 -2.64 8.66
N CYS A 216 -0.93 -3.24 8.24
CA CYS A 216 0.39 -2.97 8.80
C CYS A 216 0.87 -1.54 8.48
N ASP A 217 0.67 -1.06 7.24
CA ASP A 217 1.01 0.31 6.83
C ASP A 217 0.23 1.37 7.63
N GLU A 218 -1.03 1.07 7.95
CA GLU A 218 -1.84 1.95 8.79
C GLU A 218 -1.30 2.03 10.22
N LEU A 219 -0.91 0.88 10.82
CA LEU A 219 -0.24 0.87 12.12
C LEU A 219 1.12 1.60 12.03
N LEU A 220 1.91 1.33 11.01
CA LEU A 220 3.20 1.99 10.77
C LEU A 220 3.05 3.51 10.74
N GLY A 221 2.03 4.01 10.04
CA GLY A 221 1.72 5.44 9.96
C GLY A 221 1.37 6.09 11.30
N GLU A 222 0.90 5.30 12.28
CA GLU A 222 0.56 5.77 13.61
C GLU A 222 1.75 5.80 14.57
N LEU A 223 2.79 4.99 14.36
CA LEU A 223 3.92 4.86 15.29
C LEU A 223 4.62 6.18 15.63
N PRO A 224 4.81 7.14 14.71
CA PRO A 224 5.40 8.45 15.03
C PRO A 224 4.62 9.25 16.08
N ASN A 225 3.33 8.94 16.29
CA ASN A 225 2.50 9.59 17.30
C ASN A 225 2.81 9.12 18.74
N TYR A 226 3.67 8.10 18.90
CA TYR A 226 4.05 7.51 20.18
C TYR A 226 5.55 7.70 20.48
N PRO A 227 5.98 8.91 20.87
CA PRO A 227 7.40 9.25 21.00
C PRO A 227 8.16 8.39 22.02
N GLU A 228 7.50 7.94 23.09
CA GLU A 228 8.13 7.06 24.08
C GLU A 228 8.37 5.65 23.51
N LEU A 229 7.44 5.11 22.75
CA LEU A 229 7.65 3.86 22.01
C LEU A 229 8.86 3.98 21.07
N MET A 230 8.93 5.06 20.30
CA MET A 230 10.02 5.29 19.34
C MET A 230 11.37 5.42 20.06
N ARG A 231 11.42 6.10 21.20
CA ARG A 231 12.64 6.21 22.02
C ARG A 231 13.09 4.82 22.51
N LEU A 232 12.19 4.04 23.13
CA LEU A 232 12.49 2.70 23.63
C LEU A 232 12.94 1.76 22.50
N HIS A 233 12.27 1.82 21.33
CA HIS A 233 12.66 1.03 20.16
C HIS A 233 14.06 1.40 19.66
N GLN A 234 14.40 2.69 19.57
CA GLN A 234 15.73 3.14 19.18
C GLN A 234 16.82 2.62 20.14
N GLU A 235 16.57 2.64 21.45
CA GLU A 235 17.48 2.10 22.46
C GLU A 235 17.65 0.58 22.32
N ARG A 236 16.55 -0.15 22.04
CA ARG A 236 16.60 -1.58 21.72
C ARG A 236 17.38 -1.83 20.45
N ALA A 237 17.08 -1.10 19.38
CA ALA A 237 17.76 -1.24 18.09
C ALA A 237 19.27 -1.03 18.21
N ALA A 238 19.70 -0.05 18.98
CA ALA A 238 21.13 0.21 19.22
C ALA A 238 21.83 -0.97 19.93
N ARG A 239 21.11 -1.74 20.77
CA ARG A 239 21.68 -2.90 21.47
C ARG A 239 21.67 -4.17 20.62
N GLU A 240 20.56 -4.47 19.93
CA GLU A 240 20.26 -5.78 19.36
C GLU A 240 20.57 -5.89 17.86
N MET A 241 20.42 -4.79 17.13
CA MET A 241 20.25 -4.83 15.68
C MET A 241 21.27 -4.03 14.88
N GLN A 242 22.12 -3.29 15.54
CA GLN A 242 23.07 -2.43 14.83
C GLN A 242 22.41 -1.51 13.76
N GLY A 243 21.13 -1.14 13.95
CA GLY A 243 20.40 -0.19 13.12
C GLY A 243 19.57 -0.76 11.97
N TYR A 244 19.17 -2.02 12.01
CA TYR A 244 18.50 -2.68 10.87
C TYR A 244 16.99 -2.47 10.73
N ASP A 245 16.26 -1.92 11.72
CA ASP A 245 14.80 -1.71 11.59
C ASP A 245 14.43 -0.26 11.26
N ASP A 246 15.13 0.35 10.34
CA ASP A 246 14.90 1.74 9.95
C ASP A 246 13.49 2.00 9.42
N GLN A 247 12.85 0.98 8.83
CA GLN A 247 11.49 1.05 8.29
C GLN A 247 10.41 0.58 9.28
N LEU A 248 10.78 0.15 10.49
CA LEU A 248 9.89 -0.26 11.58
C LEU A 248 8.95 -1.45 11.26
N HIS A 249 9.21 -2.21 10.20
CA HIS A 249 8.32 -3.32 9.81
C HIS A 249 8.37 -4.48 10.81
N ILE A 250 9.53 -4.72 11.42
CA ILE A 250 9.65 -5.72 12.49
C ILE A 250 8.95 -5.22 13.74
N LEU A 251 9.06 -3.92 14.08
CA LEU A 251 8.35 -3.32 15.22
C LEU A 251 6.83 -3.41 15.05
N VAL A 252 6.30 -3.15 13.85
CA VAL A 252 4.87 -3.33 13.55
C VAL A 252 4.43 -4.74 13.87
N TYR A 253 5.16 -5.74 13.40
CA TYR A 253 4.84 -7.14 13.71
C TYR A 253 5.02 -7.46 15.20
N ASP A 254 6.05 -6.94 15.85
CA ASP A 254 6.30 -7.16 17.28
C ASP A 254 5.14 -6.65 18.13
N ILE A 255 4.60 -5.48 17.83
CA ILE A 255 3.40 -4.94 18.51
C ILE A 255 2.19 -5.85 18.27
N ILE A 256 1.94 -6.26 17.02
CA ILE A 256 0.83 -7.18 16.67
C ILE A 256 0.96 -8.50 17.43
N TYR A 257 2.16 -9.07 17.46
CA TYR A 257 2.46 -10.30 18.17
C TYR A 257 2.26 -10.14 19.68
N CYS A 258 2.91 -9.16 20.29
CA CYS A 258 2.86 -8.93 21.72
C CYS A 258 1.45 -8.61 22.22
N ALA A 259 0.65 -7.90 21.42
CA ALA A 259 -0.74 -7.61 21.76
C ALA A 259 -1.51 -8.92 22.07
N HIS A 260 -1.34 -9.94 21.25
CA HIS A 260 -2.00 -11.23 21.42
C HIS A 260 -1.28 -12.14 22.42
N ALA A 261 0.04 -12.30 22.27
CA ALA A 261 0.81 -13.24 23.08
C ALA A 261 0.82 -12.89 24.57
N TYR A 262 0.71 -11.61 24.90
CA TYR A 262 0.79 -11.10 26.27
C TYR A 262 -0.47 -10.40 26.74
N ASP A 263 -1.60 -10.56 26.05
CA ASP A 263 -2.91 -9.99 26.41
C ASP A 263 -2.84 -8.47 26.71
N LEU A 264 -2.18 -7.69 25.82
CA LEU A 264 -2.03 -6.23 26.04
C LEU A 264 -3.37 -5.48 25.95
N TYR A 265 -4.41 -6.14 25.51
CA TYR A 265 -5.79 -5.65 25.44
C TYR A 265 -6.66 -6.14 26.62
N TYR A 266 -6.07 -6.74 27.64
CA TYR A 266 -6.82 -7.26 28.78
C TYR A 266 -7.68 -6.16 29.44
N GLY A 267 -8.96 -6.46 29.65
CA GLY A 267 -9.92 -5.54 30.24
C GLY A 267 -10.48 -4.48 29.28
N MET A 268 -10.06 -4.46 28.00
CA MET A 268 -10.67 -3.60 27.00
C MET A 268 -12.09 -4.07 26.66
N GLN A 269 -12.99 -3.11 26.42
CA GLN A 269 -14.29 -3.39 25.78
C GLN A 269 -14.13 -3.26 24.29
N ILE A 270 -14.21 -4.39 23.57
CA ILE A 270 -14.03 -4.46 22.12
C ILE A 270 -15.38 -4.68 21.47
N GLU A 271 -15.77 -3.82 20.54
CA GLU A 271 -16.96 -4.01 19.71
C GLU A 271 -16.59 -4.83 18.49
N LYS A 272 -17.19 -6.03 18.40
CA LYS A 272 -16.94 -6.88 17.23
C LYS A 272 -17.66 -6.31 16.02
N VAL A 273 -16.92 -5.86 15.02
CA VAL A 273 -17.48 -5.50 13.71
C VAL A 273 -18.01 -6.75 13.02
N PRO A 274 -19.30 -6.81 12.67
CA PRO A 274 -19.89 -7.98 12.02
C PRO A 274 -19.20 -8.31 10.70
N ALA A 275 -19.00 -9.59 10.38
CA ALA A 275 -18.31 -10.01 9.15
C ALA A 275 -18.94 -9.40 7.88
N LYS A 276 -20.28 -9.30 7.83
CA LYS A 276 -21.00 -8.67 6.71
C LYS A 276 -20.63 -7.19 6.55
N GLU A 277 -20.44 -6.47 7.65
CA GLU A 277 -20.06 -5.07 7.65
C GLU A 277 -18.61 -4.90 7.21
N ARG A 278 -17.68 -5.72 7.72
CA ARG A 278 -16.28 -5.74 7.27
C ARG A 278 -16.15 -5.98 5.75
N ILE A 279 -16.91 -6.98 5.22
CA ILE A 279 -16.93 -7.26 3.78
C ILE A 279 -17.43 -6.04 3.00
N LYS A 280 -18.51 -5.39 3.46
CA LYS A 280 -19.05 -4.19 2.82
C LYS A 280 -18.05 -3.04 2.83
N ASN A 281 -17.39 -2.81 3.95
CA ASN A 281 -16.39 -1.75 4.10
C ASN A 281 -15.18 -2.02 3.23
N ALA A 282 -14.71 -3.29 3.16
CA ALA A 282 -13.64 -3.70 2.26
C ALA A 282 -13.96 -3.42 0.78
N GLN A 283 -15.18 -3.77 0.34
CA GLN A 283 -15.64 -3.51 -1.03
C GLN A 283 -15.72 -2.01 -1.33
N LEU A 284 -16.24 -1.22 -0.39
CA LEU A 284 -16.32 0.24 -0.52
C LEU A 284 -14.92 0.86 -0.64
N ARG A 285 -13.99 0.41 0.18
CA ARG A 285 -12.59 0.86 0.16
C ARG A 285 -11.93 0.54 -1.17
N GLU A 286 -12.05 -0.70 -1.65
CA GLU A 286 -11.50 -1.11 -2.96
C GLU A 286 -12.08 -0.26 -4.10
N ALA A 287 -13.38 0.04 -4.06
CA ALA A 287 -14.02 0.89 -5.06
C ALA A 287 -13.49 2.34 -5.00
N LYS A 288 -13.28 2.90 -3.81
CA LYS A 288 -12.67 4.24 -3.63
C LYS A 288 -11.24 4.28 -4.18
N GLU A 289 -10.42 3.28 -3.84
CA GLU A 289 -9.03 3.18 -4.32
C GLU A 289 -8.96 3.06 -5.85
N ALA A 290 -9.83 2.23 -6.45
CA ALA A 290 -9.90 2.11 -7.90
C ALA A 290 -10.23 3.45 -8.58
N LEU A 291 -11.15 4.25 -8.00
CA LEU A 291 -11.45 5.59 -8.49
C LEU A 291 -10.28 6.56 -8.33
N GLN A 292 -9.59 6.52 -7.19
CA GLN A 292 -8.40 7.35 -6.97
C GLN A 292 -7.29 7.05 -7.98
N GLN A 293 -7.04 5.77 -8.26
CA GLN A 293 -6.08 5.37 -9.28
C GLN A 293 -6.47 5.88 -10.68
N GLN A 294 -7.75 5.80 -11.04
CA GLN A 294 -8.23 6.34 -12.31
C GLN A 294 -8.02 7.87 -12.39
N ILE A 295 -8.27 8.60 -11.30
CA ILE A 295 -8.02 10.05 -11.23
C ILE A 295 -6.53 10.34 -11.43
N ILE A 296 -5.63 9.62 -10.74
CA ILE A 296 -4.18 9.80 -10.88
C ILE A 296 -3.73 9.54 -12.32
N MET A 297 -4.19 8.46 -12.94
CA MET A 297 -3.87 8.17 -14.35
C MET A 297 -4.33 9.29 -15.29
N LYS A 298 -5.55 9.82 -15.09
CA LYS A 298 -6.08 10.92 -15.89
C LYS A 298 -5.34 12.23 -15.66
N GLN A 299 -4.90 12.50 -14.44
CA GLN A 299 -4.04 13.65 -14.13
C GLN A 299 -2.67 13.54 -14.82
N GLN A 300 -2.08 12.36 -14.86
CA GLN A 300 -0.82 12.13 -15.58
C GLN A 300 -1.00 12.32 -17.10
N GLU A 301 -2.11 11.82 -17.67
CA GLU A 301 -2.47 12.05 -19.07
C GLU A 301 -2.62 13.57 -19.37
N LEU A 302 -3.26 14.31 -18.48
CA LEU A 302 -3.42 15.76 -18.60
C LEU A 302 -2.07 16.49 -18.54
N LEU A 303 -1.17 16.09 -17.65
CA LEU A 303 0.18 16.64 -17.53
C LEU A 303 1.02 16.39 -18.79
N ALA A 304 0.94 15.19 -19.37
CA ALA A 304 1.63 14.86 -20.61
C ALA A 304 1.18 15.76 -21.77
N LEU A 305 -0.12 16.05 -21.87
CA LEU A 305 -0.65 16.99 -22.87
C LEU A 305 -0.26 18.46 -22.61
N SER A 306 0.12 18.81 -21.39
CA SER A 306 0.50 20.18 -21.03
C SER A 306 1.91 20.54 -21.47
N SER A 307 2.80 19.55 -21.65
CA SER A 307 4.17 19.75 -22.14
C SER A 307 4.22 20.15 -23.62
N ASP A 308 3.16 19.89 -24.38
CA ASP A 308 3.05 20.18 -25.81
C ASP A 308 2.20 21.43 -26.10
N ALA A 309 2.00 22.31 -25.10
CA ALA A 309 1.24 23.54 -25.27
C ALA A 309 1.92 24.45 -26.32
N ILE A 310 1.36 24.51 -27.49
CA ILE A 310 1.81 25.39 -28.56
C ILE A 310 1.33 26.80 -28.23
N GLU A 311 2.29 27.73 -28.00
CA GLU A 311 1.94 29.15 -27.92
C GLU A 311 1.32 29.60 -29.25
N LEU A 312 0.14 30.20 -29.16
CA LEU A 312 -0.53 30.71 -30.36
C LEU A 312 0.29 31.91 -30.89
N PRO A 313 0.76 31.86 -32.15
CA PRO A 313 1.59 32.91 -32.67
C PRO A 313 0.83 34.22 -32.84
N ASP A 314 1.51 35.34 -32.66
CA ASP A 314 1.00 36.65 -32.97
C ASP A 314 0.94 36.86 -34.49
N LEU A 315 -0.25 37.19 -34.99
CA LEU A 315 -0.52 37.34 -36.40
C LEU A 315 -0.72 38.80 -36.81
N VAL A 316 -0.45 39.77 -35.92
CA VAL A 316 -0.59 41.22 -36.23
C VAL A 316 0.25 41.58 -37.47
N GLY A 317 -0.37 42.35 -38.36
CA GLY A 317 0.22 42.75 -39.64
C GLY A 317 0.11 41.75 -40.79
N LYS A 318 -0.36 40.50 -40.51
CA LYS A 318 -0.54 39.49 -41.56
C LYS A 318 -1.84 39.72 -42.35
N GLN A 319 -1.79 39.43 -43.67
CA GLN A 319 -2.97 39.52 -44.52
C GLN A 319 -3.69 38.14 -44.59
N MET A 320 -5.00 38.18 -44.52
CA MET A 320 -5.87 37.01 -44.61
C MET A 320 -7.07 37.29 -45.50
N ARG A 321 -7.57 36.23 -46.13
CA ARG A 321 -8.76 36.34 -46.98
C ARG A 321 -9.99 35.77 -46.28
N SER A 322 -11.02 36.58 -46.15
CA SER A 322 -12.38 36.16 -45.76
C SER A 322 -13.27 35.99 -46.96
N LYS A 323 -14.08 34.93 -47.01
CA LYS A 323 -15.08 34.73 -48.08
C LYS A 323 -16.13 35.87 -48.14
N ALA A 324 -16.43 36.46 -46.96
CA ALA A 324 -17.46 37.47 -46.85
C ALA A 324 -16.96 38.92 -47.02
N TYR A 325 -15.67 39.19 -46.67
CA TYR A 325 -15.15 40.56 -46.57
C TYR A 325 -13.93 40.85 -47.45
N GLY A 326 -13.46 39.84 -48.20
CA GLY A 326 -12.26 39.97 -49.04
C GLY A 326 -10.95 39.84 -48.27
N ILE A 327 -9.92 40.61 -48.67
CA ILE A 327 -8.60 40.59 -48.01
C ILE A 327 -8.60 41.64 -46.90
N GLY A 328 -8.20 41.23 -45.73
CA GLY A 328 -8.04 42.08 -44.55
C GLY A 328 -6.70 41.91 -43.89
N THR A 329 -6.21 42.92 -43.17
CA THR A 329 -4.97 42.88 -42.39
C THR A 329 -5.30 42.72 -40.90
N VAL A 330 -4.61 41.84 -40.21
CA VAL A 330 -4.75 41.65 -38.75
C VAL A 330 -4.23 42.91 -38.03
N VAL A 331 -5.10 43.57 -37.29
CA VAL A 331 -4.75 44.78 -36.52
C VAL A 331 -4.54 44.49 -35.04
N SER A 332 -5.11 43.43 -34.52
CA SER A 332 -4.82 42.94 -33.18
C SER A 332 -5.06 41.43 -33.03
N CYS A 333 -4.25 40.83 -32.17
CA CYS A 333 -4.38 39.44 -31.74
C CYS A 333 -4.36 39.47 -30.21
N THR A 334 -5.52 39.28 -29.57
CA THR A 334 -5.64 39.40 -28.12
C THR A 334 -6.45 38.21 -27.57
N GLY A 335 -5.78 37.35 -26.83
CA GLY A 335 -6.40 36.10 -26.34
C GLY A 335 -6.90 35.22 -27.48
N ASP A 336 -8.19 34.92 -27.49
CA ASP A 336 -8.85 34.08 -28.51
C ASP A 336 -9.55 34.91 -29.63
N ILE A 337 -9.16 36.19 -29.82
CA ILE A 337 -9.77 37.07 -30.80
C ILE A 337 -8.72 37.65 -31.74
N LEU A 338 -8.97 37.51 -33.05
CA LEU A 338 -8.31 38.25 -34.12
C LEU A 338 -9.22 39.38 -34.62
N ALA A 339 -8.72 40.62 -34.62
CA ALA A 339 -9.37 41.70 -35.28
C ALA A 339 -8.68 42.00 -36.62
N LEU A 340 -9.44 42.00 -37.70
CA LEU A 340 -8.97 42.32 -39.05
C LEU A 340 -9.63 43.60 -39.59
N ASP A 341 -8.82 44.42 -40.23
CA ASP A 341 -9.31 45.59 -40.98
C ASP A 341 -9.49 45.24 -42.46
N PHE A 342 -10.70 45.45 -42.95
CA PHE A 342 -11.09 45.23 -44.33
C PHE A 342 -11.41 46.62 -44.95
N SER A 343 -10.38 47.31 -45.42
CA SER A 343 -10.53 48.65 -46.04
C SER A 343 -11.25 49.65 -45.15
N GLY A 344 -10.91 49.76 -43.86
CA GLY A 344 -11.49 50.69 -42.89
C GLY A 344 -12.65 50.09 -42.07
N VAL A 345 -13.04 48.85 -42.31
CA VAL A 345 -14.08 48.18 -41.52
C VAL A 345 -13.45 47.02 -40.70
N GLN A 346 -13.40 47.18 -39.40
CA GLN A 346 -12.86 46.15 -38.51
C GLN A 346 -13.88 45.06 -38.21
N LYS A 347 -13.44 43.79 -38.28
CA LYS A 347 -14.22 42.60 -37.92
C LYS A 347 -13.41 41.73 -36.97
N LYS A 348 -14.11 41.17 -35.97
CA LYS A 348 -13.51 40.24 -34.97
C LYS A 348 -13.84 38.80 -35.33
N PHE A 349 -12.85 37.93 -35.20
CA PHE A 349 -12.95 36.49 -35.46
C PHE A 349 -12.41 35.72 -34.27
N LYS A 350 -13.00 34.56 -33.98
CA LYS A 350 -12.51 33.71 -32.92
C LYS A 350 -11.23 32.99 -33.38
N TYR A 351 -10.15 33.15 -32.64
CA TYR A 351 -8.84 32.54 -32.92
C TYR A 351 -8.59 31.34 -31.98
N PRO A 352 -8.09 30.22 -32.47
CA PRO A 352 -7.67 29.88 -33.85
C PRO A 352 -8.83 29.40 -34.75
N GLY A 353 -10.05 29.22 -34.23
CA GLY A 353 -11.18 28.61 -34.93
C GLY A 353 -11.51 29.18 -36.28
N ALA A 354 -11.36 30.51 -36.48
CA ALA A 354 -11.65 31.12 -37.79
C ALA A 354 -10.71 30.67 -38.90
N LEU A 355 -9.46 30.32 -38.55
CA LEU A 355 -8.47 29.77 -39.49
C LEU A 355 -8.66 28.25 -39.67
N THR A 356 -8.82 27.51 -38.59
CA THR A 356 -8.94 26.03 -38.62
C THR A 356 -10.25 25.60 -39.33
N GLN A 357 -11.32 26.36 -39.24
CA GLN A 357 -12.61 26.11 -39.88
C GLN A 357 -12.76 26.76 -41.29
N GLY A 358 -11.71 27.46 -41.74
CA GLY A 358 -11.67 28.04 -43.09
C GLY A 358 -12.56 29.32 -43.30
N PHE A 359 -12.98 29.99 -42.22
CA PHE A 359 -13.62 31.32 -42.31
C PHE A 359 -12.62 32.38 -42.73
N LEU A 360 -11.37 32.25 -42.33
CA LEU A 360 -10.22 33.01 -42.78
C LEU A 360 -9.23 32.04 -43.44
N VAL A 361 -8.73 32.44 -44.61
CA VAL A 361 -7.72 31.71 -45.36
C VAL A 361 -6.39 32.44 -45.22
N TYR A 362 -5.37 31.71 -44.79
CA TYR A 362 -4.00 32.19 -44.70
C TYR A 362 -3.09 31.23 -45.42
N GLU A 363 -2.07 31.73 -46.12
CA GLU A 363 -1.25 30.91 -47.06
C GLU A 363 -0.23 30.02 -46.35
N ASP A 364 0.06 30.25 -45.07
CA ASP A 364 0.98 29.45 -44.30
C ASP A 364 0.32 28.13 -43.84
N THR A 365 0.59 27.07 -44.60
CA THR A 365 0.03 25.75 -44.33
C THR A 365 0.65 25.12 -43.05
N ALA A 366 1.93 25.39 -42.75
CA ALA A 366 2.58 24.90 -41.55
C ALA A 366 1.95 25.47 -40.28
N LEU A 367 1.65 26.77 -40.29
CA LEU A 367 0.92 27.44 -39.23
C LEU A 367 -0.49 26.84 -39.07
N LEU A 368 -1.20 26.62 -40.15
CA LEU A 368 -2.55 26.05 -40.10
C LEU A 368 -2.58 24.67 -39.47
N GLU A 369 -1.59 23.82 -39.79
CA GLU A 369 -1.44 22.51 -39.19
C GLU A 369 -1.08 22.59 -37.68
N SER A 370 -0.23 23.52 -37.27
CA SER A 370 0.08 23.74 -35.87
C SER A 370 -1.15 24.21 -35.07
N LEU A 371 -1.96 25.12 -35.63
CA LEU A 371 -3.20 25.59 -35.00
C LEU A 371 -4.25 24.50 -34.88
N LYS A 372 -4.38 23.61 -35.87
CA LYS A 372 -5.27 22.44 -35.78
C LYS A 372 -4.85 21.49 -34.67
N ARG A 373 -3.54 21.21 -34.53
CA ARG A 373 -3.01 20.39 -33.44
C ARG A 373 -3.26 21.03 -32.07
N ALA A 374 -3.05 22.33 -31.95
CA ALA A 374 -3.32 23.08 -30.72
C ALA A 374 -4.81 23.04 -30.33
N GLU A 375 -5.72 23.21 -31.31
CA GLU A 375 -7.17 23.16 -31.08
C GLU A 375 -7.60 21.72 -30.64
N GLU A 376 -7.04 20.68 -31.28
CA GLU A 376 -7.33 19.28 -30.90
C GLU A 376 -6.80 18.94 -29.50
N ALA A 377 -5.58 19.38 -29.18
CA ALA A 377 -5.01 19.23 -27.85
C ALA A 377 -5.87 19.95 -26.78
N ALA A 378 -6.33 21.14 -27.06
CA ALA A 378 -7.21 21.89 -26.15
C ALA A 378 -8.56 21.18 -25.93
N LYS A 379 -9.15 20.60 -26.99
CA LYS A 379 -10.38 19.79 -26.88
C LYS A 379 -10.15 18.52 -26.03
N GLN A 380 -9.03 17.87 -26.25
CA GLN A 380 -8.67 16.66 -25.50
C GLN A 380 -8.46 16.98 -24.02
N ARG A 381 -7.75 18.07 -23.71
CA ARG A 381 -7.59 18.55 -22.32
C ARG A 381 -8.93 18.82 -21.64
N ALA A 382 -9.80 19.58 -22.27
CA ALA A 382 -11.13 19.89 -21.73
C ALA A 382 -11.99 18.64 -21.50
N ARG A 383 -11.79 17.60 -22.33
CA ARG A 383 -12.44 16.30 -22.14
C ARG A 383 -11.91 15.58 -20.91
N ILE A 384 -10.57 15.50 -20.77
CA ILE A 384 -9.94 14.82 -19.63
C ILE A 384 -10.27 15.53 -18.31
N GLU A 385 -10.27 16.87 -18.29
CA GLU A 385 -10.67 17.67 -17.12
C GLU A 385 -12.10 17.33 -16.65
N LYS A 386 -13.05 17.21 -17.60
CA LYS A 386 -14.42 16.77 -17.28
C LYS A 386 -14.49 15.32 -16.78
N GLU A 387 -13.66 14.41 -17.32
CA GLU A 387 -13.58 13.02 -16.84
C GLU A 387 -13.05 13.00 -15.40
N ILE A 388 -12.01 13.78 -15.08
CA ILE A 388 -11.47 13.92 -13.71
C ILE A 388 -12.54 14.44 -12.76
N GLU A 389 -13.25 15.53 -13.13
CA GLU A 389 -14.32 16.09 -12.31
C GLU A 389 -15.42 15.06 -12.03
N ALA A 390 -15.84 14.31 -13.05
CA ALA A 390 -16.85 13.27 -12.88
C ALA A 390 -16.40 12.15 -11.94
N LEU A 391 -15.13 11.73 -12.04
CA LEU A 391 -14.55 10.72 -11.13
C LEU A 391 -14.44 11.24 -9.70
N GLN A 392 -14.02 12.50 -9.51
CA GLN A 392 -13.95 13.14 -8.19
C GLN A 392 -15.34 13.26 -7.54
N ASN A 393 -16.36 13.69 -8.31
CA ASN A 393 -17.73 13.76 -7.82
C ASN A 393 -18.27 12.37 -7.42
N ARG A 394 -17.94 11.33 -8.20
CA ARG A 394 -18.29 9.94 -7.86
C ARG A 394 -17.60 9.47 -6.58
N LEU A 395 -16.32 9.80 -6.41
CA LEU A 395 -15.56 9.48 -5.20
C LEU A 395 -16.16 10.17 -3.96
N ALA A 396 -16.52 11.45 -4.08
CA ALA A 396 -17.12 12.23 -3.00
C ALA A 396 -18.52 11.73 -2.60
N SER A 397 -19.23 11.04 -3.50
CA SER A 397 -20.58 10.48 -3.24
C SER A 397 -20.58 9.10 -2.60
N MET A 398 -19.43 8.47 -2.44
CA MET A 398 -19.23 7.14 -1.82
C MET A 398 -18.85 7.24 -0.36
#